data_ec32141e7e9f0af4a18f6d38a1d39701
#
_entry.id   ec32141e7e9f0af4a18f6d38a1d39701
#
_cell.length_a   1.000
_cell.length_b   1.000
_cell.length_c   1.000
_cell.angle_alpha   90.00
_cell.angle_beta   90.00
_cell.angle_gamma   90.00
#
_symmetry.space_group_name_H-M   'P 1'
#
loop_
_entity.id
_entity.type
_entity.pdbx_description
1 polymer ?
#
loop_
_entity_poly.entity_id
_entity_poly.type
_entity_poly.pdbx_seq_one_letter_code
_entity_poly.pdbx_strand_id
1 'polypeptide(L)'
;MFNRHVKFFHYLPFLKRQINELYLIHSIEGLVFSLIAVFIPIYLLKLGYTLSDVLVFYIIRYAVVPLFSLIVGHISTRFGIKHTLLMRFPMVLVYLIMLYSLQNVSIPLILIAIIDGFQSSLYWIPLHSLFARSTNEERMGSDVSKLYSFPRLASIAAPFIGGFIITLFGFGILFAISMALLIGSLLPLFSTPEIKPHVNFKIKEGIGILKKYRKYFFSICIYNISSATEYIVWPVFTYFVLASTVSVGIVGTLLSFGVVLFTLAIGRFSDRFDKNEIIKIGAIFMFLVWWFRAFLVSETFIYLLTILAGFFSLLVSIPLTAMTYELAKKSNIDEFIVFREIPVSSGKIISFITCLILIKYIEYTFLATGLFQLFLVI
;
A
#
# COMPACT_ATOMS: atom_id res chain seq x y z
N MET A 1 -9.25 25.00 -22.86
CA MET A 1 -9.30 23.55 -23.19
C MET A 1 -9.67 22.68 -21.99
N PHE A 2 -9.26 22.99 -20.77
CA PHE A 2 -9.59 22.25 -19.53
C PHE A 2 -11.10 22.13 -19.22
N ASN A 3 -11.92 23.12 -19.56
CA ASN A 3 -13.36 23.14 -19.24
C ASN A 3 -14.26 22.17 -20.03
N ARG A 4 -13.80 21.59 -21.14
CA ARG A 4 -14.60 20.63 -21.93
C ARG A 4 -14.46 19.19 -21.44
N HIS A 5 -13.32 18.79 -20.93
CA HIS A 5 -13.10 17.42 -20.41
C HIS A 5 -13.79 17.18 -19.07
N VAL A 6 -13.91 18.23 -18.22
CA VAL A 6 -14.67 18.16 -16.96
C VAL A 6 -16.15 17.86 -17.19
N LYS A 7 -16.72 18.31 -18.32
CA LYS A 7 -18.13 18.05 -18.64
C LYS A 7 -18.42 16.58 -18.98
N PHE A 8 -17.51 15.83 -19.58
CA PHE A 8 -17.74 14.44 -19.96
C PHE A 8 -18.00 13.53 -18.74
N PHE A 9 -17.24 13.71 -17.64
CA PHE A 9 -17.41 12.94 -16.40
C PHE A 9 -18.63 13.40 -15.57
N HIS A 10 -19.14 14.60 -15.80
CA HIS A 10 -20.38 15.10 -15.17
C HIS A 10 -21.64 14.34 -15.62
N TYR A 11 -21.55 13.64 -16.77
CA TYR A 11 -22.67 12.83 -17.28
C TYR A 11 -22.72 11.42 -16.71
N LEU A 12 -21.70 10.97 -15.98
CA LEU A 12 -21.70 9.67 -15.31
C LEU A 12 -22.32 9.78 -13.92
N PRO A 13 -23.57 9.30 -13.70
CA PRO A 13 -24.26 9.42 -12.40
C PRO A 13 -23.46 8.80 -11.26
N PHE A 14 -22.63 7.79 -11.56
CA PHE A 14 -21.76 7.10 -10.64
C PHE A 14 -20.72 8.06 -9.99
N LEU A 15 -20.18 9.02 -10.74
CA LEU A 15 -19.14 9.94 -10.28
C LEU A 15 -19.65 11.16 -9.50
N LYS A 16 -20.97 11.29 -9.30
CA LYS A 16 -21.54 12.37 -8.50
C LYS A 16 -21.26 12.27 -6.99
N ARG A 17 -20.79 11.09 -6.51
CA ARG A 17 -20.39 10.88 -5.11
C ARG A 17 -18.88 10.85 -5.00
N GLN A 18 -18.30 11.62 -4.10
CA GLN A 18 -16.86 11.69 -3.87
C GLN A 18 -16.22 10.34 -3.59
N ILE A 19 -16.91 9.47 -2.86
CA ILE A 19 -16.40 8.11 -2.56
C ILE A 19 -16.24 7.27 -3.83
N ASN A 20 -17.13 7.42 -4.81
CA ASN A 20 -17.05 6.66 -6.08
C ASN A 20 -15.92 7.18 -6.98
N GLU A 21 -15.72 8.50 -7.01
CA GLU A 21 -14.56 9.12 -7.65
C GLU A 21 -13.26 8.58 -7.08
N LEU A 22 -13.19 8.50 -5.73
CA LEU A 22 -12.04 7.97 -5.02
C LEU A 22 -11.79 6.49 -5.35
N TYR A 23 -12.84 5.65 -5.38
CA TYR A 23 -12.72 4.26 -5.78
C TYR A 23 -12.19 4.11 -7.21
N LEU A 24 -12.63 4.96 -8.14
CA LEU A 24 -12.16 4.91 -9.53
C LEU A 24 -10.69 5.32 -9.63
N ILE A 25 -10.30 6.44 -9.02
CA ILE A 25 -8.90 6.90 -9.00
C ILE A 25 -8.00 5.82 -8.39
N HIS A 26 -8.40 5.29 -7.22
CA HIS A 26 -7.62 4.27 -6.54
C HIS A 26 -7.53 2.96 -7.33
N SER A 27 -8.57 2.62 -8.11
CA SER A 27 -8.56 1.44 -8.99
C SER A 27 -7.60 1.60 -10.16
N ILE A 28 -7.56 2.75 -10.82
CA ILE A 28 -6.63 3.03 -11.91
C ILE A 28 -5.18 3.02 -11.38
N GLU A 29 -4.94 3.71 -10.27
CA GLU A 29 -3.64 3.72 -9.60
C GLU A 29 -3.22 2.32 -9.15
N GLY A 30 -4.16 1.55 -8.59
CA GLY A 30 -3.95 0.17 -8.20
C GLY A 30 -3.53 -0.72 -9.38
N LEU A 31 -4.15 -0.55 -10.55
CA LEU A 31 -3.75 -1.24 -11.77
C LEU A 31 -2.31 -0.94 -12.14
N VAL A 32 -1.94 0.36 -12.20
CA VAL A 32 -0.60 0.78 -12.59
C VAL A 32 0.46 0.27 -11.62
N PHE A 33 0.24 0.46 -10.32
CA PHE A 33 1.22 0.01 -9.32
C PHE A 33 1.28 -1.51 -9.19
N SER A 34 0.19 -2.24 -9.44
CA SER A 34 0.22 -3.70 -9.48
C SER A 34 1.05 -4.25 -10.63
N LEU A 35 1.18 -3.52 -11.74
CA LEU A 35 2.07 -3.90 -12.84
C LEU A 35 3.55 -3.85 -12.44
N ILE A 36 3.98 -2.89 -11.61
CA ILE A 36 5.40 -2.60 -11.39
C ILE A 36 5.90 -2.87 -9.96
N ALA A 37 5.07 -2.65 -8.93
CA ALA A 37 5.56 -2.55 -7.55
C ALA A 37 6.28 -3.79 -7.06
N VAL A 38 5.76 -4.98 -7.37
CA VAL A 38 6.35 -6.26 -6.98
C VAL A 38 7.69 -6.52 -7.66
N PHE A 39 7.95 -5.86 -8.79
CA PHE A 39 9.15 -6.04 -9.59
C PHE A 39 10.26 -5.02 -9.31
N ILE A 40 9.97 -3.92 -8.61
CA ILE A 40 10.98 -2.91 -8.29
C ILE A 40 12.18 -3.51 -7.53
N PRO A 41 11.99 -4.28 -6.45
CA PRO A 41 13.14 -4.90 -5.76
C PRO A 41 13.90 -5.88 -6.67
N ILE A 42 13.19 -6.62 -7.52
CA ILE A 42 13.81 -7.57 -8.46
C ILE A 42 14.58 -6.83 -9.57
N TYR A 43 14.06 -5.69 -10.02
CA TYR A 43 14.75 -4.83 -10.96
C TYR A 43 16.09 -4.34 -10.41
N LEU A 44 16.12 -3.87 -9.17
CA LEU A 44 17.37 -3.43 -8.52
C LEU A 44 18.37 -4.59 -8.40
N LEU A 45 17.91 -5.79 -8.01
CA LEU A 45 18.76 -6.99 -7.97
C LEU A 45 19.32 -7.36 -9.35
N LYS A 46 18.53 -7.25 -10.42
CA LYS A 46 18.98 -7.48 -11.80
C LYS A 46 19.98 -6.44 -12.31
N LEU A 47 19.95 -5.22 -11.78
CA LEU A 47 20.96 -4.19 -12.04
C LEU A 47 22.27 -4.40 -11.28
N GLY A 48 22.37 -5.46 -10.45
CA GLY A 48 23.58 -5.79 -9.69
C GLY A 48 23.61 -5.21 -8.26
N TYR A 49 22.57 -4.54 -7.81
CA TYR A 49 22.46 -4.16 -6.41
C TYR A 49 22.26 -5.39 -5.53
N THR A 50 22.87 -5.37 -4.33
CA THR A 50 22.71 -6.45 -3.36
C THR A 50 21.33 -6.42 -2.70
N LEU A 51 20.93 -7.52 -2.07
CA LEU A 51 19.73 -7.54 -1.25
C LEU A 51 19.79 -6.49 -0.12
N SER A 52 20.98 -6.28 0.46
CA SER A 52 21.17 -5.23 1.47
C SER A 52 20.86 -3.83 0.92
N ASP A 53 21.31 -3.51 -0.30
CA ASP A 53 21.02 -2.23 -0.94
C ASP A 53 19.52 -2.04 -1.15
N VAL A 54 18.82 -3.09 -1.58
CA VAL A 54 17.36 -3.09 -1.75
C VAL A 54 16.64 -2.86 -0.41
N LEU A 55 17.05 -3.55 0.65
CA LEU A 55 16.45 -3.36 1.97
C LEU A 55 16.70 -1.96 2.52
N VAL A 56 17.93 -1.44 2.37
CA VAL A 56 18.30 -0.07 2.78
C VAL A 56 17.48 0.96 1.99
N PHE A 57 17.28 0.76 0.68
CA PHE A 57 16.38 1.59 -0.14
C PHE A 57 14.99 1.70 0.49
N TYR A 58 14.38 0.58 0.88
CA TYR A 58 13.05 0.59 1.51
C TYR A 58 13.07 1.15 2.93
N ILE A 59 14.13 0.94 3.71
CA ILE A 59 14.30 1.57 5.03
C ILE A 59 14.30 3.10 4.88
N ILE A 60 15.10 3.65 3.96
CA ILE A 60 15.18 5.10 3.72
C ILE A 60 13.82 5.62 3.24
N ARG A 61 13.21 4.96 2.26
CA ARG A 61 11.88 5.30 1.77
C ARG A 61 10.87 5.46 2.89
N TYR A 62 10.78 4.50 3.81
CA TYR A 62 9.82 4.56 4.91
C TYR A 62 10.27 5.45 6.06
N ALA A 63 11.56 5.71 6.24
CA ALA A 63 12.05 6.67 7.24
C ALA A 63 11.67 8.12 6.90
N VAL A 64 11.61 8.48 5.62
CA VAL A 64 11.24 9.84 5.20
C VAL A 64 9.72 10.06 5.10
N VAL A 65 8.91 9.00 4.99
CA VAL A 65 7.44 9.12 4.89
C VAL A 65 6.82 9.90 6.06
N PRO A 66 7.12 9.64 7.34
CA PRO A 66 6.54 10.41 8.44
C PRO A 66 6.88 11.90 8.37
N LEU A 67 8.09 12.26 7.94
CA LEU A 67 8.51 13.65 7.78
C LEU A 67 7.74 14.33 6.67
N PHE A 68 7.66 13.71 5.50
CA PHE A 68 6.89 14.23 4.38
C PHE A 68 5.39 14.26 4.66
N SER A 69 4.86 13.34 5.46
CA SER A 69 3.45 13.33 5.87
C SER A 69 3.06 14.60 6.62
N LEU A 70 3.94 15.14 7.48
CA LEU A 70 3.71 16.42 8.15
C LEU A 70 3.63 17.58 7.15
N ILE A 71 4.52 17.61 6.16
CA ILE A 71 4.53 18.62 5.09
C ILE A 71 3.28 18.51 4.23
N VAL A 72 2.93 17.29 3.81
CA VAL A 72 1.77 17.00 2.96
C VAL A 72 0.46 17.32 3.70
N GLY A 73 0.37 17.03 5.02
CA GLY A 73 -0.76 17.44 5.84
C GLY A 73 -0.99 18.96 5.77
N HIS A 74 0.08 19.73 5.91
CA HIS A 74 0.01 21.20 5.78
C HIS A 74 -0.36 21.67 4.37
N ILE A 75 0.21 21.03 3.33
CA ILE A 75 -0.13 21.32 1.92
C ILE A 75 -1.62 21.06 1.68
N SER A 76 -2.16 19.94 2.18
CA SER A 76 -3.56 19.56 1.99
C SER A 76 -4.53 20.58 2.61
N THR A 77 -4.21 21.15 3.77
CA THR A 77 -5.03 22.19 4.39
C THR A 77 -5.00 23.50 3.61
N ARG A 78 -3.88 23.84 2.97
CA ARG A 78 -3.71 25.10 2.24
C ARG A 78 -4.29 25.05 0.82
N PHE A 79 -3.98 23.99 0.07
CA PHE A 79 -4.29 23.88 -1.36
C PHE A 79 -5.52 23.02 -1.64
N GLY A 80 -5.93 22.17 -0.70
CA GLY A 80 -7.01 21.23 -0.86
C GLY A 80 -6.51 19.80 -1.09
N ILE A 81 -7.37 18.82 -0.81
CA ILE A 81 -7.03 17.40 -0.81
C ILE A 81 -6.75 16.91 -2.23
N LYS A 82 -7.59 17.29 -3.22
CA LYS A 82 -7.44 16.86 -4.61
C LYS A 82 -6.26 17.52 -5.31
N HIS A 83 -5.99 18.79 -5.03
CA HIS A 83 -4.78 19.45 -5.54
C HIS A 83 -3.51 18.80 -4.99
N THR A 84 -3.53 18.33 -3.74
CA THR A 84 -2.40 17.58 -3.16
C THR A 84 -2.20 16.25 -3.88
N LEU A 85 -3.28 15.52 -4.23
CA LEU A 85 -3.20 14.34 -5.08
C LEU A 85 -2.63 14.65 -6.47
N LEU A 86 -3.01 15.79 -7.06
CA LEU A 86 -2.48 16.23 -8.36
C LEU A 86 -0.97 16.51 -8.29
N MET A 87 -0.49 17.10 -7.19
CA MET A 87 0.94 17.37 -7.00
C MET A 87 1.80 16.10 -6.96
N ARG A 88 1.22 14.95 -6.64
CA ARG A 88 1.91 13.66 -6.72
C ARG A 88 2.35 13.30 -8.12
N PHE A 89 1.56 13.65 -9.12
CA PHE A 89 1.76 13.19 -10.49
C PHE A 89 3.16 13.48 -11.06
N PRO A 90 3.67 14.72 -11.05
CA PRO A 90 5.04 14.99 -11.49
C PRO A 90 6.08 14.22 -10.66
N MET A 91 5.85 14.04 -9.35
CA MET A 91 6.79 13.34 -8.47
C MET A 91 6.88 11.85 -8.77
N VAL A 92 5.75 11.19 -9.06
CA VAL A 92 5.77 9.77 -9.44
C VAL A 92 6.37 9.55 -10.82
N LEU A 93 6.20 10.48 -11.76
CA LEU A 93 6.88 10.42 -13.05
C LEU A 93 8.40 10.56 -12.88
N VAL A 94 8.87 11.53 -12.09
CA VAL A 94 10.29 11.68 -11.76
C VAL A 94 10.84 10.40 -11.13
N TYR A 95 10.13 9.80 -10.19
CA TYR A 95 10.50 8.53 -9.58
C TYR A 95 10.67 7.40 -10.61
N LEU A 96 9.70 7.22 -11.52
CA LEU A 96 9.76 6.17 -12.54
C LEU A 96 10.84 6.44 -13.60
N ILE A 97 11.05 7.72 -13.98
CA ILE A 97 12.14 8.11 -14.88
C ILE A 97 13.49 7.83 -14.23
N MET A 98 13.67 8.15 -12.95
CA MET A 98 14.92 7.85 -12.23
C MET A 98 15.18 6.35 -12.17
N LEU A 99 14.15 5.52 -11.87
CA LEU A 99 14.28 4.06 -11.92
C LEU A 99 14.67 3.57 -13.32
N TYR A 100 13.96 4.03 -14.35
CA TYR A 100 14.29 3.67 -15.74
C TYR A 100 15.73 4.03 -16.11
N SER A 101 16.18 5.22 -15.71
CA SER A 101 17.51 5.74 -16.02
C SER A 101 18.64 4.97 -15.36
N LEU A 102 18.39 4.20 -14.28
CA LEU A 102 19.40 3.38 -13.60
C LEU A 102 20.08 2.36 -14.52
N GLN A 103 19.47 2.01 -15.65
CA GLN A 103 20.10 1.11 -16.65
C GLN A 103 21.31 1.74 -17.31
N ASN A 104 21.36 3.08 -17.42
CA ASN A 104 22.38 3.80 -18.18
C ASN A 104 23.13 4.85 -17.34
N VAL A 105 22.59 5.26 -16.21
CA VAL A 105 23.13 6.34 -15.39
C VAL A 105 23.15 5.93 -13.92
N SER A 106 24.28 6.10 -13.26
CA SER A 106 24.41 5.88 -11.82
C SER A 106 23.72 6.98 -11.03
N ILE A 107 22.52 6.71 -10.54
CA ILE A 107 21.78 7.58 -9.65
C ILE A 107 21.86 6.99 -8.25
N PRO A 108 22.22 7.75 -7.19
CA PRO A 108 22.21 7.25 -5.82
C PRO A 108 20.82 6.76 -5.42
N LEU A 109 20.71 5.49 -4.97
CA LEU A 109 19.43 4.89 -4.56
C LEU A 109 18.73 5.68 -3.45
N ILE A 110 19.50 6.37 -2.60
CA ILE A 110 18.96 7.24 -1.55
C ILE A 110 18.07 8.35 -2.12
N LEU A 111 18.45 8.97 -3.25
CA LEU A 111 17.63 10.01 -3.88
C LEU A 111 16.32 9.44 -4.41
N ILE A 112 16.38 8.27 -5.04
CA ILE A 112 15.18 7.59 -5.56
C ILE A 112 14.26 7.20 -4.40
N ALA A 113 14.81 6.70 -3.30
CA ALA A 113 14.05 6.34 -2.10
C ALA A 113 13.35 7.56 -1.47
N ILE A 114 14.03 8.71 -1.41
CA ILE A 114 13.46 9.96 -0.89
C ILE A 114 12.30 10.44 -1.78
N ILE A 115 12.47 10.44 -3.10
CA ILE A 115 11.42 10.83 -4.05
C ILE A 115 10.23 9.87 -3.96
N ASP A 116 10.47 8.55 -3.84
CA ASP A 116 9.41 7.55 -3.65
C ASP A 116 8.66 7.75 -2.33
N GLY A 117 9.35 8.05 -1.22
CA GLY A 117 8.73 8.37 0.05
C GLY A 117 7.85 9.64 -0.03
N PHE A 118 8.33 10.67 -0.71
CA PHE A 118 7.58 11.92 -0.89
C PHE A 118 6.33 11.73 -1.74
N GLN A 119 6.46 11.13 -2.95
CA GLN A 119 5.31 10.87 -3.82
C GLN A 119 4.28 9.95 -3.14
N SER A 120 4.74 8.99 -2.34
CA SER A 120 3.87 8.10 -1.56
C SER A 120 3.05 8.88 -0.53
N SER A 121 3.66 9.84 0.18
CA SER A 121 2.96 10.70 1.14
C SER A 121 1.91 11.59 0.46
N LEU A 122 2.23 12.16 -0.73
CA LEU A 122 1.30 12.94 -1.55
C LEU A 122 0.09 12.12 -2.04
N TYR A 123 0.16 10.79 -1.99
CA TYR A 123 -0.95 9.91 -2.33
C TYR A 123 -1.76 9.47 -1.10
N TRP A 124 -1.11 8.83 -0.14
CA TRP A 124 -1.81 8.15 0.96
C TRP A 124 -2.48 9.12 1.93
N ILE A 125 -1.85 10.27 2.24
CA ILE A 125 -2.43 11.24 3.15
C ILE A 125 -3.75 11.79 2.61
N PRO A 126 -3.80 12.41 1.41
CA PRO A 126 -5.06 12.93 0.88
C PRO A 126 -6.07 11.83 0.57
N LEU A 127 -5.64 10.64 0.10
CA LEU A 127 -6.53 9.51 -0.14
C LEU A 127 -7.28 9.09 1.14
N HIS A 128 -6.54 8.86 2.23
CA HIS A 128 -7.14 8.45 3.50
C HIS A 128 -7.98 9.58 4.14
N SER A 129 -7.54 10.84 4.00
CA SER A 129 -8.28 12.00 4.50
C SER A 129 -9.62 12.18 3.75
N LEU A 130 -9.60 12.04 2.42
CA LEU A 130 -10.80 12.08 1.58
C LEU A 130 -11.74 10.91 1.89
N PHE A 131 -11.21 9.69 2.02
CA PHE A 131 -11.99 8.51 2.34
C PHE A 131 -12.67 8.65 3.70
N ALA A 132 -11.94 9.05 4.75
CA ALA A 132 -12.49 9.25 6.09
C ALA A 132 -13.68 10.23 6.10
N ARG A 133 -13.62 11.28 5.27
CA ARG A 133 -14.69 12.28 5.14
C ARG A 133 -15.89 11.80 4.32
N SER A 134 -15.67 10.86 3.40
CA SER A 134 -16.68 10.41 2.43
C SER A 134 -17.44 9.16 2.87
N THR A 135 -16.98 8.44 3.89
CA THR A 135 -17.59 7.18 4.38
C THR A 135 -18.70 7.42 5.40
N ASN A 136 -19.59 6.42 5.52
CA ASN A 136 -20.59 6.37 6.60
C ASN A 136 -20.08 5.47 7.74
N GLU A 137 -20.29 5.86 9.00
CA GLU A 137 -19.87 5.08 10.19
C GLU A 137 -20.57 3.72 10.28
N GLU A 138 -21.86 3.65 9.92
CA GLU A 138 -22.65 2.42 9.98
C GLU A 138 -22.19 1.34 8.99
N ARG A 139 -21.45 1.72 7.93
CA ARG A 139 -21.00 0.83 6.87
C ARG A 139 -19.49 0.91 6.64
N MET A 140 -18.74 1.26 7.67
CA MET A 140 -17.31 1.51 7.56
C MET A 140 -16.54 0.31 7.03
N GLY A 141 -16.78 -0.90 7.55
CA GLY A 141 -16.14 -2.12 7.06
C GLY A 141 -16.50 -2.45 5.62
N SER A 142 -17.77 -2.24 5.22
CA SER A 142 -18.22 -2.41 3.84
C SER A 142 -17.56 -1.40 2.89
N ASP A 143 -17.42 -0.13 3.28
CA ASP A 143 -16.77 0.88 2.45
C ASP A 143 -15.26 0.65 2.36
N VAL A 144 -14.60 0.26 3.46
CA VAL A 144 -13.20 -0.16 3.47
C VAL A 144 -13.00 -1.39 2.57
N SER A 145 -13.90 -2.37 2.62
CA SER A 145 -13.78 -3.55 1.75
C SER A 145 -13.83 -3.17 0.26
N LYS A 146 -14.64 -2.19 -0.14
CA LYS A 146 -14.67 -1.68 -1.52
C LYS A 146 -13.38 -0.93 -1.88
N LEU A 147 -12.81 -0.17 -0.92
CA LEU A 147 -11.53 0.51 -1.12
C LEU A 147 -10.40 -0.47 -1.42
N TYR A 148 -10.44 -1.67 -0.83
CA TYR A 148 -9.46 -2.72 -1.09
C TYR A 148 -9.80 -3.58 -2.31
N SER A 149 -11.09 -3.93 -2.53
CA SER A 149 -11.47 -4.87 -3.58
C SER A 149 -11.46 -4.26 -4.97
N PHE A 150 -11.90 -3.01 -5.14
CA PHE A 150 -11.98 -2.40 -6.47
C PHE A 150 -10.63 -2.25 -7.17
N PRO A 151 -9.56 -1.73 -6.53
CA PRO A 151 -8.23 -1.73 -7.13
C PRO A 151 -7.73 -3.13 -7.47
N ARG A 152 -8.00 -4.10 -6.60
CA ARG A 152 -7.56 -5.48 -6.81
C ARG A 152 -8.32 -6.20 -7.91
N LEU A 153 -9.64 -5.97 -8.03
CA LEU A 153 -10.44 -6.47 -9.16
C LEU A 153 -9.93 -5.90 -10.48
N ALA A 154 -9.64 -4.58 -10.51
CA ALA A 154 -9.11 -3.93 -11.70
C ALA A 154 -7.71 -4.42 -12.09
N SER A 155 -6.94 -4.91 -11.13
CA SER A 155 -5.52 -5.22 -11.31
C SER A 155 -5.14 -6.67 -11.00
N ILE A 156 -6.08 -7.59 -10.86
CA ILE A 156 -5.80 -8.97 -10.44
C ILE A 156 -4.77 -9.67 -11.33
N ALA A 157 -4.84 -9.47 -12.65
CA ALA A 157 -3.89 -10.05 -13.62
C ALA A 157 -2.65 -9.17 -13.83
N ALA A 158 -2.61 -7.95 -13.30
CA ALA A 158 -1.55 -6.99 -13.59
C ALA A 158 -0.15 -7.49 -13.20
N PRO A 159 0.09 -8.12 -12.03
CA PRO A 159 1.41 -8.64 -11.71
C PRO A 159 1.87 -9.75 -12.67
N PHE A 160 0.96 -10.65 -13.08
CA PHE A 160 1.27 -11.67 -14.08
C PHE A 160 1.62 -11.03 -15.43
N ILE A 161 0.80 -10.08 -15.91
CA ILE A 161 1.06 -9.32 -17.14
C ILE A 161 2.39 -8.58 -17.06
N GLY A 162 2.69 -7.95 -15.92
CA GLY A 162 3.95 -7.26 -15.68
C GLY A 162 5.15 -8.22 -15.78
N GLY A 163 5.08 -9.39 -15.15
CA GLY A 163 6.12 -10.42 -15.24
C GLY A 163 6.35 -10.93 -16.67
N PHE A 164 5.25 -11.09 -17.43
CA PHE A 164 5.28 -11.49 -18.84
C PHE A 164 5.92 -10.41 -19.72
N ILE A 165 5.53 -9.14 -19.53
CA ILE A 165 6.12 -7.99 -20.25
C ILE A 165 7.63 -7.91 -19.98
N ILE A 166 8.06 -8.07 -18.72
CA ILE A 166 9.49 -8.04 -18.36
C ILE A 166 10.25 -9.14 -19.09
N THR A 167 9.68 -10.34 -19.18
CA THR A 167 10.31 -11.49 -19.80
C THR A 167 10.48 -11.30 -21.31
N LEU A 168 9.50 -10.70 -22.00
CA LEU A 168 9.54 -10.51 -23.45
C LEU A 168 10.23 -9.20 -23.86
N PHE A 169 10.02 -8.12 -23.14
CA PHE A 169 10.37 -6.76 -23.57
C PHE A 169 11.28 -6.01 -22.59
N GLY A 170 11.53 -6.59 -21.43
CA GLY A 170 12.36 -5.98 -20.37
C GLY A 170 11.62 -4.92 -19.53
N PHE A 171 12.32 -4.44 -18.51
CA PHE A 171 11.77 -3.47 -17.53
C PHE A 171 11.47 -2.10 -18.14
N GLY A 172 12.22 -1.67 -19.16
CA GLY A 172 12.03 -0.36 -19.80
C GLY A 172 10.63 -0.18 -20.38
N ILE A 173 10.14 -1.20 -21.10
CA ILE A 173 8.78 -1.18 -21.67
C ILE A 173 7.72 -1.20 -20.56
N LEU A 174 7.93 -1.96 -19.49
CA LEU A 174 7.02 -1.98 -18.35
C LEU A 174 6.90 -0.59 -17.69
N PHE A 175 8.00 0.11 -17.46
CA PHE A 175 7.99 1.47 -16.92
C PHE A 175 7.30 2.46 -17.87
N ALA A 176 7.58 2.36 -19.18
CA ALA A 176 6.93 3.23 -20.17
C ALA A 176 5.40 3.05 -20.21
N ILE A 177 4.91 1.80 -20.19
CA ILE A 177 3.47 1.50 -20.12
C ILE A 177 2.88 2.06 -18.83
N SER A 178 3.55 1.89 -17.70
CA SER A 178 3.09 2.37 -16.40
C SER A 178 2.99 3.89 -16.35
N MET A 179 3.97 4.61 -16.90
CA MET A 179 3.93 6.07 -17.04
C MET A 179 2.77 6.54 -17.92
N ALA A 180 2.53 5.87 -19.06
CA ALA A 180 1.41 6.20 -19.94
C ALA A 180 0.05 6.00 -19.26
N LEU A 181 -0.13 4.90 -18.52
CA LEU A 181 -1.37 4.62 -17.78
C LEU A 181 -1.60 5.62 -16.63
N LEU A 182 -0.54 6.08 -15.96
CA LEU A 182 -0.65 7.09 -14.90
C LEU A 182 -1.25 8.41 -15.40
N ILE A 183 -0.97 8.81 -16.65
CA ILE A 183 -1.55 10.01 -17.24
C ILE A 183 -3.08 9.90 -17.27
N GLY A 184 -3.62 8.72 -17.56
CA GLY A 184 -5.05 8.46 -17.56
C GLY A 184 -5.72 8.56 -16.18
N SER A 185 -4.97 8.33 -15.08
CA SER A 185 -5.51 8.34 -13.72
C SER A 185 -5.95 9.72 -13.23
N LEU A 186 -5.49 10.79 -13.87
CA LEU A 186 -5.84 12.16 -13.51
C LEU A 186 -7.25 12.58 -13.98
N LEU A 187 -7.80 11.92 -15.00
CA LEU A 187 -9.04 12.34 -15.63
C LEU A 187 -10.24 12.41 -14.67
N PRO A 188 -10.47 11.45 -13.76
CA PRO A 188 -11.61 11.50 -12.86
C PRO A 188 -11.45 12.45 -11.66
N LEU A 189 -10.23 12.95 -11.37
CA LEU A 189 -9.91 13.64 -10.11
C LEU A 189 -10.75 14.88 -9.79
N PHE A 190 -11.28 15.55 -10.81
CA PHE A 190 -12.09 16.77 -10.65
C PHE A 190 -13.55 16.57 -11.05
N SER A 191 -14.07 15.35 -10.98
CA SER A 191 -15.49 15.08 -11.26
C SER A 191 -16.42 15.61 -10.17
N THR A 192 -15.92 15.79 -8.94
CA THR A 192 -16.62 16.43 -7.84
C THR A 192 -15.81 17.64 -7.31
N PRO A 193 -16.44 18.56 -6.52
CA PRO A 193 -15.75 19.73 -5.99
C PRO A 193 -14.56 19.41 -5.10
N GLU A 194 -13.61 20.36 -5.02
CA GLU A 194 -12.47 20.30 -4.10
C GLU A 194 -12.92 20.35 -2.64
N ILE A 195 -12.25 19.58 -1.79
CA ILE A 195 -12.41 19.67 -0.33
C ILE A 195 -11.19 20.36 0.25
N LYS A 196 -11.42 21.50 0.88
CA LYS A 196 -10.41 22.18 1.69
C LYS A 196 -10.70 21.93 3.16
N PRO A 197 -9.82 21.26 3.89
CA PRO A 197 -9.94 21.17 5.35
C PRO A 197 -9.89 22.58 5.96
N HIS A 198 -10.85 22.89 6.83
CA HIS A 198 -10.90 24.20 7.50
C HIS A 198 -10.05 24.27 8.79
N VAL A 199 -9.28 23.23 9.07
CA VAL A 199 -8.56 23.08 10.33
C VAL A 199 -7.09 23.45 10.14
N ASN A 200 -6.55 24.25 11.05
CA ASN A 200 -5.12 24.48 11.16
C ASN A 200 -4.46 23.20 11.68
N PHE A 201 -3.64 22.58 10.84
CA PHE A 201 -2.86 21.38 11.20
C PHE A 201 -1.91 21.68 12.37
N LYS A 202 -2.04 20.95 13.48
CA LYS A 202 -1.26 21.17 14.70
C LYS A 202 -0.51 19.92 15.14
N ILE A 203 0.81 19.97 15.08
CA ILE A 203 1.69 18.87 15.49
C ILE A 203 1.42 18.42 16.93
N LYS A 204 1.17 19.36 17.86
CA LYS A 204 0.89 19.05 19.27
C LYS A 204 -0.38 18.18 19.43
N GLU A 205 -1.42 18.45 18.67
CA GLU A 205 -2.66 17.65 18.67
C GLU A 205 -2.38 16.23 18.17
N GLY A 206 -1.62 16.08 17.08
CA GLY A 206 -1.22 14.79 16.55
C GLY A 206 -0.41 13.93 17.52
N ILE A 207 0.52 14.54 18.30
CA ILE A 207 1.24 13.84 19.37
C ILE A 207 0.26 13.37 20.45
N GLY A 208 -0.73 14.22 20.81
CA GLY A 208 -1.79 13.85 21.74
C GLY A 208 -2.61 12.64 21.25
N ILE A 209 -2.93 12.60 19.96
CA ILE A 209 -3.64 11.49 19.32
C ILE A 209 -2.82 10.20 19.41
N LEU A 210 -1.51 10.22 19.12
CA LEU A 210 -0.63 9.04 19.27
C LEU A 210 -0.66 8.48 20.69
N LYS A 211 -0.58 9.34 21.69
CA LYS A 211 -0.63 8.93 23.10
C LYS A 211 -1.99 8.34 23.49
N LYS A 212 -3.08 9.00 23.07
CA LYS A 212 -4.46 8.60 23.36
C LYS A 212 -4.78 7.22 22.79
N TYR A 213 -4.40 6.95 21.54
CA TYR A 213 -4.73 5.71 20.83
C TYR A 213 -3.53 4.75 20.70
N ARG A 214 -2.61 4.75 21.68
CA ARG A 214 -1.33 3.99 21.64
C ARG A 214 -1.51 2.49 21.33
N LYS A 215 -2.53 1.84 21.87
CA LYS A 215 -2.80 0.42 21.61
C LYS A 215 -3.15 0.17 20.14
N TYR A 216 -4.03 0.99 19.59
CA TYR A 216 -4.38 0.93 18.18
C TYR A 216 -3.16 1.18 17.27
N PHE A 217 -2.35 2.19 17.57
CA PHE A 217 -1.14 2.48 16.77
C PHE A 217 -0.07 1.39 16.90
N PHE A 218 0.00 0.71 18.03
CA PHE A 218 0.82 -0.49 18.18
C PHE A 218 0.34 -1.61 17.24
N SER A 219 -0.96 -1.88 17.18
CA SER A 219 -1.54 -2.87 16.26
C SER A 219 -1.29 -2.49 14.79
N ILE A 220 -1.36 -1.21 14.42
CA ILE A 220 -0.97 -0.72 13.08
C ILE A 220 0.50 -1.02 12.79
N CYS A 221 1.40 -0.79 13.74
CA CYS A 221 2.82 -1.09 13.58
C CYS A 221 3.03 -2.59 13.32
N ILE A 222 2.47 -3.46 14.15
CA ILE A 222 2.56 -4.93 14.02
C ILE A 222 2.01 -5.41 12.67
N TYR A 223 0.82 -4.94 12.28
CA TYR A 223 0.26 -5.27 10.96
C TYR A 223 1.19 -4.89 9.81
N ASN A 224 1.84 -3.73 9.91
CA ASN A 224 2.73 -3.25 8.85
C ASN A 224 4.07 -4.00 8.78
N ILE A 225 4.52 -4.68 9.84
CA ILE A 225 5.64 -5.65 9.76
C ILE A 225 5.28 -6.76 8.75
N SER A 226 4.13 -7.40 8.94
CA SER A 226 3.65 -8.45 8.04
C SER A 226 3.41 -7.94 6.62
N SER A 227 2.81 -6.76 6.48
CA SER A 227 2.55 -6.14 5.18
C SER A 227 3.85 -5.90 4.39
N ALA A 228 4.90 -5.37 5.02
CA ALA A 228 6.18 -5.15 4.35
C ALA A 228 6.85 -6.46 3.93
N THR A 229 6.81 -7.47 4.80
CA THR A 229 7.31 -8.82 4.48
C THR A 229 6.54 -9.41 3.28
N GLU A 230 5.20 -9.28 3.26
CA GLU A 230 4.33 -9.82 2.20
C GLU A 230 4.58 -9.18 0.84
N TYR A 231 4.69 -7.85 0.79
CA TYR A 231 4.75 -7.15 -0.49
C TYR A 231 6.16 -6.96 -1.04
N ILE A 232 7.20 -7.12 -0.23
CA ILE A 232 8.59 -6.88 -0.65
C ILE A 232 9.47 -8.11 -0.42
N VAL A 233 9.55 -8.64 0.80
CA VAL A 233 10.48 -9.72 1.13
C VAL A 233 10.03 -11.05 0.51
N TRP A 234 8.74 -11.37 0.57
CA TRP A 234 8.19 -12.61 0.00
C TRP A 234 8.36 -12.70 -1.53
N PRO A 235 8.06 -11.68 -2.35
CA PRO A 235 8.36 -11.69 -3.78
C PRO A 235 9.86 -11.83 -4.10
N VAL A 236 10.74 -11.18 -3.33
CA VAL A 236 12.19 -11.31 -3.50
C VAL A 236 12.63 -12.73 -3.18
N PHE A 237 12.18 -13.31 -2.08
CA PHE A 237 12.45 -14.72 -1.73
C PHE A 237 11.94 -15.66 -2.82
N THR A 238 10.71 -15.46 -3.30
CA THR A 238 10.14 -16.23 -4.42
C THR A 238 11.02 -16.14 -5.66
N TYR A 239 11.55 -14.95 -5.97
CA TYR A 239 12.47 -14.78 -7.10
C TYR A 239 13.77 -15.55 -6.90
N PHE A 240 14.33 -15.61 -5.69
CA PHE A 240 15.54 -16.39 -5.42
C PHE A 240 15.29 -17.90 -5.54
N VAL A 241 14.11 -18.37 -5.15
CA VAL A 241 13.76 -19.80 -5.19
C VAL A 241 13.41 -20.26 -6.62
N LEU A 242 12.58 -19.48 -7.33
CA LEU A 242 12.03 -19.91 -8.63
C LEU A 242 12.76 -19.29 -9.83
N ALA A 243 13.67 -18.35 -9.62
CA ALA A 243 14.48 -17.65 -10.64
C ALA A 243 13.67 -17.09 -11.83
N SER A 244 12.39 -16.77 -11.62
CA SER A 244 11.44 -16.39 -12.67
C SER A 244 10.65 -15.15 -12.30
N THR A 245 10.66 -14.12 -13.18
CA THR A 245 9.81 -12.94 -13.03
C THR A 245 8.33 -13.26 -13.26
N VAL A 246 8.03 -14.24 -14.10
CA VAL A 246 6.65 -14.71 -14.31
C VAL A 246 6.10 -15.34 -13.03
N SER A 247 6.88 -16.17 -12.35
CA SER A 247 6.50 -16.81 -11.08
C SER A 247 6.23 -15.76 -9.98
N VAL A 248 7.03 -14.69 -9.93
CA VAL A 248 6.77 -13.55 -9.03
C VAL A 248 5.46 -12.83 -9.41
N GLY A 249 5.21 -12.67 -10.70
CA GLY A 249 3.93 -12.14 -11.20
C GLY A 249 2.74 -13.01 -10.79
N ILE A 250 2.88 -14.34 -10.89
CA ILE A 250 1.87 -15.31 -10.41
C ILE A 250 1.62 -15.11 -8.92
N VAL A 251 2.65 -14.99 -8.07
CA VAL A 251 2.52 -14.73 -6.64
C VAL A 251 1.71 -13.46 -6.38
N GLY A 252 2.03 -12.35 -7.05
CA GLY A 252 1.25 -11.12 -6.93
C GLY A 252 -0.22 -11.26 -7.34
N THR A 253 -0.49 -12.03 -8.41
CA THR A 253 -1.84 -12.35 -8.89
C THR A 253 -2.59 -13.23 -7.89
N LEU A 254 -1.98 -14.27 -7.36
CA LEU A 254 -2.59 -15.18 -6.38
C LEU A 254 -2.89 -14.48 -5.05
N LEU A 255 -2.01 -13.59 -4.61
CA LEU A 255 -2.26 -12.73 -3.44
C LEU A 255 -3.50 -11.86 -3.67
N SER A 256 -3.58 -11.22 -4.85
CA SER A 256 -4.73 -10.39 -5.22
C SER A 256 -6.01 -11.20 -5.33
N PHE A 257 -5.95 -12.42 -5.87
CA PHE A 257 -7.06 -13.35 -5.98
C PHE A 257 -7.59 -13.74 -4.59
N GLY A 258 -6.72 -14.14 -3.65
CA GLY A 258 -7.08 -14.44 -2.27
C GLY A 258 -7.77 -13.26 -1.57
N VAL A 259 -7.27 -12.03 -1.81
CA VAL A 259 -7.91 -10.80 -1.30
C VAL A 259 -9.32 -10.63 -1.89
N VAL A 260 -9.48 -10.68 -3.21
CA VAL A 260 -10.74 -10.36 -3.90
C VAL A 260 -11.85 -11.29 -3.51
N LEU A 261 -11.60 -12.62 -3.45
CA LEU A 261 -12.61 -13.63 -3.17
C LEU A 261 -13.38 -13.37 -1.88
N PHE A 262 -12.71 -12.87 -0.85
CA PHE A 262 -13.28 -12.80 0.50
C PHE A 262 -13.48 -11.39 1.03
N THR A 263 -12.95 -10.35 0.34
CA THR A 263 -12.97 -8.97 0.85
C THR A 263 -14.39 -8.48 1.18
N LEU A 264 -15.35 -8.69 0.29
CA LEU A 264 -16.72 -8.20 0.48
C LEU A 264 -17.44 -8.94 1.63
N ALA A 265 -17.17 -10.24 1.79
CA ALA A 265 -17.72 -11.02 2.90
C ALA A 265 -17.16 -10.53 4.23
N ILE A 266 -15.84 -10.40 4.33
CA ILE A 266 -15.17 -9.94 5.57
C ILE A 266 -15.54 -8.49 5.91
N GLY A 267 -15.76 -7.62 4.91
CA GLY A 267 -16.23 -6.26 5.16
C GLY A 267 -17.58 -6.24 5.89
N ARG A 268 -18.54 -7.02 5.42
CA ARG A 268 -19.86 -7.15 6.08
C ARG A 268 -19.76 -7.82 7.45
N PHE A 269 -18.85 -8.77 7.58
CA PHE A 269 -18.57 -9.45 8.84
C PHE A 269 -17.99 -8.47 9.88
N SER A 270 -17.04 -7.64 9.45
CA SER A 270 -16.42 -6.59 10.28
C SER A 270 -17.39 -5.52 10.77
N ASP A 271 -18.52 -5.30 10.05
CA ASP A 271 -19.56 -4.36 10.50
C ASP A 271 -20.48 -4.98 11.57
N ARG A 272 -20.54 -6.33 11.69
CA ARG A 272 -21.49 -7.04 12.55
C ARG A 272 -20.88 -7.62 13.82
N PHE A 273 -19.58 -7.95 13.80
CA PHE A 273 -18.88 -8.62 14.88
C PHE A 273 -17.81 -7.74 15.51
N ASP A 274 -17.33 -8.13 16.69
CA ASP A 274 -16.22 -7.39 17.33
C ASP A 274 -14.97 -7.44 16.47
N LYS A 275 -14.48 -6.24 16.09
CA LYS A 275 -13.30 -6.09 15.24
C LYS A 275 -12.05 -6.68 15.87
N ASN A 276 -11.91 -6.61 17.21
CA ASN A 276 -10.74 -7.14 17.89
C ASN A 276 -10.71 -8.67 17.81
N GLU A 277 -11.85 -9.34 17.96
CA GLU A 277 -11.92 -10.80 17.84
C GLU A 277 -11.60 -11.26 16.41
N ILE A 278 -12.08 -10.55 15.38
CA ILE A 278 -11.74 -10.85 13.99
C ILE A 278 -10.23 -10.68 13.77
N ILE A 279 -9.63 -9.62 14.30
CA ILE A 279 -8.18 -9.35 14.20
C ILE A 279 -7.38 -10.48 14.88
N LYS A 280 -7.78 -10.94 16.07
CA LYS A 280 -7.11 -12.03 16.78
C LYS A 280 -7.12 -13.33 15.97
N ILE A 281 -8.29 -13.71 15.42
CA ILE A 281 -8.42 -14.88 14.56
C ILE A 281 -7.51 -14.75 13.34
N GLY A 282 -7.54 -13.60 12.66
CA GLY A 282 -6.69 -13.33 11.51
C GLY A 282 -5.20 -13.38 11.84
N ALA A 283 -4.81 -12.87 12.99
CA ALA A 283 -3.42 -12.87 13.47
C ALA A 283 -2.89 -14.30 13.69
N ILE A 284 -3.70 -15.19 14.29
CA ILE A 284 -3.33 -16.60 14.50
C ILE A 284 -3.14 -17.30 13.15
N PHE A 285 -4.07 -17.13 12.21
CA PHE A 285 -3.91 -17.76 10.89
C PHE A 285 -2.73 -17.17 10.10
N MET A 286 -2.49 -15.85 10.19
CA MET A 286 -1.30 -15.24 9.57
C MET A 286 0.00 -15.72 10.23
N PHE A 287 0.04 -15.95 11.55
CA PHE A 287 1.17 -16.60 12.20
C PHE A 287 1.44 -17.99 11.60
N LEU A 288 0.41 -18.82 11.42
CA LEU A 288 0.56 -20.15 10.81
C LEU A 288 1.05 -20.07 9.37
N VAL A 289 0.51 -19.16 8.56
CA VAL A 289 0.98 -18.94 7.18
C VAL A 289 2.45 -18.58 7.15
N TRP A 290 2.90 -17.64 7.98
CA TRP A 290 4.31 -17.24 8.06
C TRP A 290 5.20 -18.39 8.56
N TRP A 291 4.73 -19.16 9.53
CA TRP A 291 5.42 -20.33 10.02
C TRP A 291 5.65 -21.36 8.90
N PHE A 292 4.59 -21.72 8.17
CA PHE A 292 4.72 -22.68 7.08
C PHE A 292 5.60 -22.19 5.93
N ARG A 293 5.58 -20.89 5.63
CA ARG A 293 6.47 -20.30 4.60
C ARG A 293 7.96 -20.44 4.92
N ALA A 294 8.32 -20.53 6.18
CA ALA A 294 9.72 -20.74 6.57
C ALA A 294 10.24 -22.14 6.24
N PHE A 295 9.36 -23.13 6.14
CA PHE A 295 9.75 -24.54 5.96
C PHE A 295 9.30 -25.14 4.64
N LEU A 296 8.21 -24.68 4.06
CA LEU A 296 7.58 -25.24 2.86
C LEU A 296 7.93 -24.39 1.63
N VAL A 297 9.04 -24.69 0.98
CA VAL A 297 9.68 -23.86 -0.04
C VAL A 297 9.39 -24.33 -1.48
N SER A 298 8.62 -25.41 -1.69
CA SER A 298 8.29 -25.86 -3.05
C SER A 298 7.35 -24.87 -3.76
N GLU A 299 7.42 -24.83 -5.10
CA GLU A 299 6.60 -23.95 -5.93
C GLU A 299 5.10 -24.04 -5.59
N THR A 300 4.58 -25.26 -5.41
CA THR A 300 3.18 -25.50 -5.04
C THR A 300 2.81 -24.83 -3.70
N PHE A 301 3.67 -24.98 -2.69
CA PHE A 301 3.42 -24.39 -1.38
C PHE A 301 3.59 -22.87 -1.40
N ILE A 302 4.53 -22.32 -2.17
CA ILE A 302 4.67 -20.87 -2.39
C ILE A 302 3.34 -20.29 -2.89
N TYR A 303 2.74 -20.91 -3.91
CA TYR A 303 1.48 -20.43 -4.49
C TYR A 303 0.30 -20.61 -3.52
N LEU A 304 0.15 -21.78 -2.92
CA LEU A 304 -0.92 -22.08 -1.95
C LEU A 304 -0.89 -21.13 -0.76
N LEU A 305 0.28 -20.99 -0.11
CA LEU A 305 0.44 -20.11 1.06
C LEU A 305 0.27 -18.64 0.70
N THR A 306 0.49 -18.24 -0.55
CA THR A 306 0.21 -16.88 -1.01
C THR A 306 -1.29 -16.60 -1.11
N ILE A 307 -2.08 -17.55 -1.62
CA ILE A 307 -3.56 -17.41 -1.64
C ILE A 307 -4.10 -17.33 -0.21
N LEU A 308 -3.63 -18.21 0.68
CA LEU A 308 -4.04 -18.21 2.09
C LEU A 308 -3.65 -16.91 2.80
N ALA A 309 -2.46 -16.36 2.53
CA ALA A 309 -2.05 -15.07 3.04
C ALA A 309 -2.98 -13.95 2.56
N GLY A 310 -3.33 -13.93 1.27
CA GLY A 310 -4.32 -12.99 0.72
C GLY A 310 -5.64 -13.03 1.48
N PHE A 311 -6.13 -14.21 1.78
CA PHE A 311 -7.36 -14.39 2.53
C PHE A 311 -7.24 -13.96 4.01
N PHE A 312 -6.30 -14.55 4.74
CA PHE A 312 -6.19 -14.33 6.20
C PHE A 312 -5.74 -12.90 6.55
N SER A 313 -4.95 -12.26 5.70
CA SER A 313 -4.58 -10.85 5.91
C SER A 313 -5.79 -9.91 5.95
N LEU A 314 -6.90 -10.26 5.30
CA LEU A 314 -8.13 -9.46 5.31
C LEU A 314 -8.81 -9.44 6.68
N LEU A 315 -8.71 -10.54 7.44
CA LEU A 315 -9.26 -10.61 8.80
C LEU A 315 -8.57 -9.61 9.74
N VAL A 316 -7.35 -9.21 9.42
CA VAL A 316 -6.62 -8.17 10.16
C VAL A 316 -6.82 -6.80 9.51
N SER A 317 -6.60 -6.69 8.20
CA SER A 317 -6.51 -5.39 7.50
C SER A 317 -7.84 -4.64 7.44
N ILE A 318 -8.96 -5.32 7.15
CA ILE A 318 -10.27 -4.64 7.00
C ILE A 318 -10.74 -4.07 8.34
N PRO A 319 -10.83 -4.86 9.45
CA PRO A 319 -11.26 -4.30 10.72
C PRO A 319 -10.32 -3.22 11.24
N LEU A 320 -9.00 -3.41 11.12
CA LEU A 320 -8.01 -2.45 11.58
C LEU A 320 -8.08 -1.13 10.80
N THR A 321 -8.33 -1.20 9.48
CA THR A 321 -8.53 0.00 8.65
C THR A 321 -9.89 0.67 8.92
N ALA A 322 -10.94 -0.10 9.17
CA ALA A 322 -12.22 0.46 9.61
C ALA A 322 -12.06 1.24 10.92
N MET A 323 -11.36 0.67 11.91
CA MET A 323 -11.01 1.36 13.15
C MET A 323 -10.20 2.64 12.91
N THR A 324 -9.31 2.66 11.90
CA THR A 324 -8.57 3.88 11.51
C THR A 324 -9.52 5.04 11.25
N TYR A 325 -10.53 4.83 10.41
CA TYR A 325 -11.43 5.90 10.01
C TYR A 325 -12.44 6.25 11.09
N GLU A 326 -12.89 5.28 11.88
CA GLU A 326 -13.75 5.53 13.05
C GLU A 326 -13.05 6.40 14.09
N LEU A 327 -11.77 6.09 14.40
CA LEU A 327 -10.99 6.87 15.35
C LEU A 327 -10.58 8.23 14.79
N ALA A 328 -10.29 8.32 13.49
CA ALA A 328 -10.01 9.57 12.82
C ALA A 328 -11.22 10.53 12.90
N LYS A 329 -12.45 10.03 12.68
CA LYS A 329 -13.68 10.83 12.82
C LYS A 329 -13.95 11.28 14.24
N LYS A 330 -13.59 10.48 15.24
CA LYS A 330 -13.71 10.80 16.69
C LYS A 330 -12.61 11.75 17.19
N SER A 331 -11.67 12.12 16.32
CA SER A 331 -10.57 13.04 16.59
C SER A 331 -10.46 14.06 15.46
N ASN A 332 -9.30 14.68 15.27
CA ASN A 332 -9.04 15.45 14.06
C ASN A 332 -8.56 14.50 12.95
N ILE A 333 -9.31 14.43 11.85
CA ILE A 333 -9.05 13.50 10.73
C ILE A 333 -7.66 13.73 10.15
N ASP A 334 -7.25 14.98 9.91
CA ASP A 334 -6.01 15.28 9.21
C ASP A 334 -4.79 14.93 10.08
N GLU A 335 -4.79 15.33 11.35
CA GLU A 335 -3.75 14.97 12.30
C GLU A 335 -3.70 13.46 12.53
N PHE A 336 -4.87 12.80 12.66
CA PHE A 336 -4.91 11.35 12.83
C PHE A 336 -4.26 10.61 11.67
N ILE A 337 -4.63 10.96 10.43
CA ILE A 337 -4.12 10.30 9.22
C ILE A 337 -2.62 10.57 9.05
N VAL A 338 -2.17 11.82 9.26
CA VAL A 338 -0.74 12.16 9.16
C VAL A 338 0.09 11.43 10.20
N PHE A 339 -0.32 11.45 11.47
CA PHE A 339 0.43 10.81 12.54
C PHE A 339 0.35 9.28 12.52
N ARG A 340 -0.66 8.69 11.87
CA ARG A 340 -0.73 7.25 11.60
C ARG A 340 0.45 6.76 10.75
N GLU A 341 1.04 7.60 9.91
CA GLU A 341 2.18 7.20 9.08
C GLU A 341 3.44 6.88 9.90
N ILE A 342 3.54 7.36 11.14
CA ILE A 342 4.64 7.01 12.05
C ILE A 342 4.62 5.50 12.36
N PRO A 343 3.58 4.90 12.97
CA PRO A 343 3.54 3.46 13.23
C PRO A 343 3.51 2.61 11.95
N VAL A 344 2.88 3.08 10.87
CA VAL A 344 2.91 2.41 9.56
C VAL A 344 4.35 2.25 9.07
N SER A 345 5.11 3.32 9.03
CA SER A 345 6.52 3.32 8.60
C SER A 345 7.40 2.55 9.56
N SER A 346 7.21 2.72 10.88
CA SER A 346 7.99 1.99 11.89
C SER A 346 7.85 0.47 11.72
N GLY A 347 6.63 -0.03 11.52
CA GLY A 347 6.43 -1.46 11.28
C GLY A 347 7.15 -1.97 10.04
N LYS A 348 7.09 -1.23 8.94
CA LYS A 348 7.78 -1.59 7.70
C LYS A 348 9.30 -1.56 7.85
N ILE A 349 9.85 -0.54 8.52
CA ILE A 349 11.28 -0.44 8.82
C ILE A 349 11.73 -1.63 9.69
N ILE A 350 10.98 -1.99 10.73
CA ILE A 350 11.27 -3.15 11.58
C ILE A 350 11.36 -4.43 10.72
N SER A 351 10.42 -4.65 9.80
CA SER A 351 10.45 -5.79 8.89
C SER A 351 11.76 -5.84 8.07
N PHE A 352 12.15 -4.71 7.46
CA PHE A 352 13.37 -4.68 6.63
C PHE A 352 14.65 -4.77 7.45
N ILE A 353 14.71 -4.19 8.64
CA ILE A 353 15.84 -4.38 9.56
C ILE A 353 15.93 -5.84 10.00
N THR A 354 14.80 -6.47 10.34
CA THR A 354 14.78 -7.90 10.69
C THR A 354 15.32 -8.76 9.53
N CYS A 355 14.88 -8.49 8.29
CA CYS A 355 15.39 -9.17 7.11
C CYS A 355 16.88 -8.88 6.86
N LEU A 356 17.35 -7.66 7.10
CA LEU A 356 18.76 -7.28 6.96
C LEU A 356 19.66 -8.03 7.97
N ILE A 357 19.20 -8.15 9.21
CA ILE A 357 19.92 -8.92 10.26
C ILE A 357 19.95 -10.40 9.90
N LEU A 358 18.87 -10.95 9.37
CA LEU A 358 18.69 -12.35 9.04
C LEU A 358 19.00 -12.65 7.56
N ILE A 359 19.76 -11.79 6.87
CA ILE A 359 19.92 -11.82 5.42
C ILE A 359 20.50 -13.13 4.88
N LYS A 360 21.30 -13.85 5.67
CA LYS A 360 21.85 -15.16 5.32
C LYS A 360 20.80 -16.27 5.35
N TYR A 361 19.73 -16.08 6.09
CA TYR A 361 18.67 -17.05 6.34
C TYR A 361 17.33 -16.31 6.30
N ILE A 362 16.91 -15.89 5.09
CA ILE A 362 15.69 -15.08 4.88
C ILE A 362 14.44 -15.76 5.46
N GLU A 363 14.40 -17.10 5.48
CA GLU A 363 13.34 -17.91 6.04
C GLU A 363 13.04 -17.56 7.50
N TYR A 364 14.06 -17.21 8.28
CA TYR A 364 13.87 -16.79 9.68
C TYR A 364 13.19 -15.44 9.81
N THR A 365 13.23 -14.61 8.76
CA THR A 365 12.42 -13.39 8.71
C THR A 365 10.92 -13.71 8.72
N PHE A 366 10.53 -14.83 8.08
CA PHE A 366 9.13 -15.26 8.08
C PHE A 366 8.70 -15.73 9.48
N LEU A 367 9.56 -16.50 10.18
CA LEU A 367 9.30 -16.88 11.57
C LEU A 367 9.15 -15.64 12.48
N ALA A 368 10.08 -14.69 12.39
CA ALA A 368 10.02 -13.46 13.16
C ALA A 368 8.74 -12.66 12.84
N THR A 369 8.37 -12.56 11.56
CA THR A 369 7.14 -11.88 11.13
C THR A 369 5.90 -12.58 11.71
N GLY A 370 5.87 -13.92 11.70
CA GLY A 370 4.80 -14.70 12.34
C GLY A 370 4.69 -14.41 13.83
N LEU A 371 5.81 -14.44 14.55
CA LEU A 371 5.83 -14.13 16.00
C LEU A 371 5.31 -12.72 16.29
N PHE A 372 5.66 -11.73 15.47
CA PHE A 372 5.09 -10.37 15.62
C PHE A 372 3.55 -10.38 15.51
N GLN A 373 2.94 -11.22 14.65
CA GLN A 373 1.48 -11.29 14.54
C GLN A 373 0.79 -11.68 15.85
N LEU A 374 1.44 -12.48 16.69
CA LEU A 374 0.85 -12.90 17.97
C LEU A 374 0.64 -11.72 18.95
N PHE A 375 1.35 -10.61 18.78
CA PHE A 375 1.08 -9.39 19.56
C PHE A 375 -0.27 -8.73 19.24
N LEU A 376 -0.94 -9.11 18.16
CA LEU A 376 -2.31 -8.68 17.87
C LEU A 376 -3.37 -9.50 18.63
N VAL A 377 -2.97 -10.62 19.22
CA VAL A 377 -3.85 -11.50 19.99
C VAL A 377 -3.98 -11.02 21.45
N ILE A 378 -2.97 -10.32 21.96
CA ILE A 378 -2.88 -9.77 23.32
C ILE A 378 -3.57 -8.42 23.42
#